data_eee23462f7711ca10d455115ffcb660b
#
_entry.id   eee23462f7711ca10d455115ffcb660b
#
_cell.length_a   1.000
_cell.length_b   1.000
_cell.length_c   1.000
_cell.angle_alpha   90.00
_cell.angle_beta   90.00
_cell.angle_gamma   90.00
#
_symmetry.space_group_name_H-M   'P 1'
#
loop_
_entity.id
_entity.type
_entity.pdbx_description
1 polymer ?
#
loop_
_entity_poly.entity_id
_entity_poly.type
_entity_poly.pdbx_seq_one_letter_code
_entity_poly.pdbx_strand_id
1 'polypeptide(L)'
;MTVGTFVSIRNRDRKTTASLTRISSKRLFNKAGFSLLEFTIALSIVAILVSILIPKLNNLQDDVHKANVQLTASSLQHAVNLTHSLWQSQGSMNQTTLLKGFGYGNILMGSKGWPVDAIDLNHQDLQEITTRFVLNSSTCKQLWNGLLKDTAPKVKVSTDSESNNMPFIYQSDFEQGVCIYRYLLANNSARIEYDLVTGRVITLFLLQ
;
A
#
# COMPACT_ATOMS: atom_id res chain seq x y z
N MET A 1 3.65 14.78 59.65
CA MET A 1 4.54 14.60 60.82
C MET A 1 5.47 13.45 60.51
N THR A 2 6.70 13.72 60.17
CA THR A 2 7.90 12.92 60.53
C THR A 2 9.11 13.68 59.98
N VAL A 3 9.97 13.90 60.88
CA VAL A 3 11.07 14.84 60.97
C VAL A 3 12.27 14.30 60.16
N GLY A 4 12.89 15.19 59.40
CA GLY A 4 14.14 14.93 58.69
C GLY A 4 15.35 15.00 59.64
N THR A 5 16.33 14.17 59.34
CA THR A 5 17.63 14.21 60.03
C THR A 5 18.68 14.71 59.04
N PHE A 6 19.18 15.91 59.32
CA PHE A 6 20.37 16.50 58.68
C PHE A 6 21.62 15.84 59.25
N VAL A 7 22.47 15.26 58.42
CA VAL A 7 23.82 14.89 58.77
C VAL A 7 24.79 15.83 58.07
N SER A 8 25.39 16.71 58.86
CA SER A 8 26.49 17.58 58.48
C SER A 8 27.81 16.79 58.56
N ILE A 9 28.48 16.60 57.43
CA ILE A 9 29.85 16.09 57.43
C ILE A 9 30.80 17.20 57.03
N ARG A 10 31.62 17.50 57.96
CA ARG A 10 32.65 18.55 58.01
C ARG A 10 33.80 18.24 57.06
N ASN A 11 34.07 19.19 56.20
CA ASN A 11 35.16 19.34 55.26
C ASN A 11 36.53 19.21 55.97
N ARG A 12 37.42 18.43 55.41
CA ARG A 12 38.85 18.47 55.79
C ARG A 12 39.67 18.64 54.52
N ASP A 13 40.13 19.85 54.34
CA ASP A 13 41.10 20.26 53.33
C ASP A 13 42.32 19.36 53.30
N ARG A 14 42.61 18.79 52.16
CA ARG A 14 43.93 18.31 51.87
C ARG A 14 44.32 18.81 50.46
N LYS A 15 45.06 19.90 50.43
CA LYS A 15 45.74 20.42 49.25
C LYS A 15 46.76 19.38 48.78
N THR A 16 46.41 18.70 47.69
CA THR A 16 47.38 17.94 46.90
C THR A 16 47.45 18.58 45.52
N THR A 17 48.48 19.35 45.32
CA THR A 17 48.89 19.94 44.05
C THR A 17 49.31 18.78 43.10
N ALA A 18 48.39 18.20 42.36
CA ALA A 18 48.68 17.35 41.25
C ALA A 18 48.84 18.21 39.99
N SER A 19 50.10 18.37 39.57
CA SER A 19 50.40 18.96 38.27
C SER A 19 49.84 18.10 37.15
N LEU A 20 48.71 18.52 36.62
CA LEU A 20 48.17 17.88 35.41
C LEU A 20 49.01 18.30 34.21
N THR A 21 49.96 17.46 33.82
CA THR A 21 50.58 17.49 32.51
C THR A 21 49.51 17.27 31.47
N ARG A 22 49.06 18.37 30.85
CA ARG A 22 48.15 18.38 29.74
C ARG A 22 48.84 17.74 28.54
N ILE A 23 48.66 16.43 28.32
CA ILE A 23 49.07 15.73 27.11
C ILE A 23 48.13 16.24 26.02
N SER A 24 48.56 17.29 25.33
CA SER A 24 47.96 17.79 24.12
C SER A 24 48.20 16.77 23.00
N SER A 25 47.32 15.82 22.91
CA SER A 25 47.27 14.92 21.73
C SER A 25 46.82 15.76 20.54
N LYS A 26 47.75 16.43 19.89
CA LYS A 26 47.56 16.96 18.53
C LYS A 26 47.35 15.77 17.61
N ARG A 27 46.11 15.38 17.39
CA ARG A 27 45.77 14.56 16.22
C ARG A 27 46.14 15.37 14.99
N LEU A 28 47.30 15.10 14.45
CA LEU A 28 47.70 15.48 13.12
C LEU A 28 46.73 14.74 12.18
N PHE A 29 45.65 15.41 11.78
CA PHE A 29 44.91 14.99 10.61
C PHE A 29 45.90 15.15 9.45
N ASN A 30 46.60 14.08 9.11
CA ASN A 30 47.32 13.96 7.86
C ASN A 30 46.27 14.15 6.74
N LYS A 31 46.29 15.31 6.15
CA LYS A 31 45.62 15.58 4.86
C LYS A 31 46.45 14.87 3.78
N ALA A 32 46.44 13.53 3.79
CA ALA A 32 46.96 12.78 2.67
C ALA A 32 45.99 13.01 1.50
N GLY A 33 46.44 13.74 0.49
CA GLY A 33 45.71 13.85 -0.76
C GLY A 33 45.58 12.47 -1.38
N PHE A 34 44.40 12.17 -1.91
CA PHE A 34 44.14 10.91 -2.63
C PHE A 34 45.10 10.81 -3.82
N SER A 35 45.84 9.69 -3.90
CA SER A 35 46.69 9.43 -5.06
C SER A 35 45.80 9.17 -6.29
N LEU A 36 46.19 9.68 -7.46
CA LEU A 36 45.49 9.43 -8.71
C LEU A 36 45.35 7.92 -8.99
N LEU A 37 46.35 7.11 -8.60
CA LEU A 37 46.35 5.66 -8.69
C LEU A 37 45.26 5.05 -7.78
N GLU A 38 45.10 5.51 -6.53
CA GLU A 38 44.11 5.03 -5.58
C GLU A 38 42.69 5.32 -6.06
N PHE A 39 42.51 6.51 -6.67
CA PHE A 39 41.23 6.89 -7.27
C PHE A 39 40.86 5.98 -8.46
N THR A 40 41.82 5.66 -9.35
CA THR A 40 41.56 4.79 -10.49
C THR A 40 41.23 3.35 -10.05
N ILE A 41 41.90 2.83 -9.02
CA ILE A 41 41.60 1.53 -8.46
C ILE A 41 40.20 1.51 -7.85
N ALA A 42 39.84 2.52 -7.06
CA ALA A 42 38.53 2.63 -6.46
C ALA A 42 37.41 2.68 -7.52
N LEU A 43 37.60 3.48 -8.59
CA LEU A 43 36.65 3.51 -9.71
C LEU A 43 36.53 2.16 -10.42
N SER A 44 37.63 1.44 -10.61
CA SER A 44 37.59 0.13 -11.25
C SER A 44 36.78 -0.88 -10.44
N ILE A 45 36.94 -0.90 -9.12
CA ILE A 45 36.16 -1.77 -8.23
C ILE A 45 34.66 -1.42 -8.30
N VAL A 46 34.33 -0.14 -8.22
CA VAL A 46 32.93 0.31 -8.33
C VAL A 46 32.32 -0.08 -9.68
N ALA A 47 33.06 0.10 -10.78
CA ALA A 47 32.58 -0.27 -12.11
C ALA A 47 32.26 -1.77 -12.23
N ILE A 48 33.11 -2.63 -11.67
CA ILE A 48 32.86 -4.08 -11.64
C ILE A 48 31.62 -4.42 -10.81
N LEU A 49 31.47 -3.83 -9.63
CA LEU A 49 30.28 -4.05 -8.77
C LEU A 49 28.99 -3.61 -9.46
N VAL A 50 28.98 -2.43 -10.08
CA VAL A 50 27.81 -1.90 -10.80
C VAL A 50 27.45 -2.82 -11.98
N SER A 51 28.40 -3.34 -12.72
CA SER A 51 28.12 -4.21 -13.88
C SER A 51 27.41 -5.52 -13.50
N ILE A 52 27.61 -6.02 -12.27
CA ILE A 52 26.94 -7.22 -11.75
C ILE A 52 25.54 -6.87 -11.17
N LEU A 53 25.37 -5.66 -10.63
CA LEU A 53 24.13 -5.25 -9.98
C LEU A 53 23.03 -4.88 -10.98
N ILE A 54 23.37 -4.24 -12.10
CA ILE A 54 22.38 -3.77 -13.10
C ILE A 54 21.45 -4.88 -13.59
N PRO A 55 21.92 -6.08 -14.02
CA PRO A 55 21.02 -7.12 -14.49
C PRO A 55 20.10 -7.69 -13.40
N LYS A 56 20.55 -7.67 -12.14
CA LYS A 56 19.69 -8.10 -11.01
C LYS A 56 18.57 -7.13 -10.72
N LEU A 57 18.78 -5.83 -10.91
CA LEU A 57 17.75 -4.81 -10.69
C LEU A 57 16.60 -4.92 -11.69
N ASN A 58 16.86 -5.28 -12.94
CA ASN A 58 15.81 -5.46 -13.94
C ASN A 58 14.86 -6.61 -13.59
N ASN A 59 15.39 -7.76 -13.15
CA ASN A 59 14.55 -8.87 -12.71
C ASN A 59 13.73 -8.56 -11.45
N LEU A 60 14.27 -7.72 -10.56
CA LEU A 60 13.58 -7.31 -9.33
C LEU A 60 12.35 -6.44 -9.63
N GLN A 61 12.36 -5.64 -10.68
CA GLN A 61 11.22 -4.81 -11.04
C GLN A 61 9.98 -5.65 -11.40
N ASP A 62 10.16 -6.73 -12.16
CA ASP A 62 9.06 -7.62 -12.51
C ASP A 62 8.46 -8.33 -11.28
N ASP A 63 9.32 -8.76 -10.35
CA ASP A 63 8.87 -9.38 -9.11
C ASP A 63 8.12 -8.39 -8.21
N VAL A 64 8.54 -7.12 -8.17
CA VAL A 64 7.83 -6.05 -7.44
C VAL A 64 6.46 -5.80 -8.03
N HIS A 65 6.32 -5.76 -9.36
CA HIS A 65 5.01 -5.60 -10.02
C HIS A 65 4.08 -6.76 -9.71
N LYS A 66 4.57 -8.01 -9.77
CA LYS A 66 3.79 -9.20 -9.41
C LYS A 66 3.36 -9.17 -7.95
N ALA A 67 4.29 -8.85 -7.04
CA ALA A 67 4.01 -8.75 -5.61
C ALA A 67 2.95 -7.67 -5.31
N ASN A 68 3.02 -6.53 -5.97
CA ASN A 68 2.03 -5.44 -5.84
C ASN A 68 0.62 -5.90 -6.27
N VAL A 69 0.51 -6.57 -7.40
CA VAL A 69 -0.79 -7.07 -7.89
C VAL A 69 -1.36 -8.12 -6.94
N GLN A 70 -0.54 -9.05 -6.45
CA GLN A 70 -0.96 -10.06 -5.48
C GLN A 70 -1.40 -9.44 -4.15
N LEU A 71 -0.66 -8.45 -3.63
CA LEU A 71 -1.03 -7.74 -2.42
C LEU A 71 -2.37 -7.01 -2.58
N THR A 72 -2.57 -6.34 -3.71
CA THR A 72 -3.82 -5.64 -3.99
C THR A 72 -4.99 -6.61 -4.12
N ALA A 73 -4.81 -7.74 -4.80
CA ALA A 73 -5.82 -8.79 -4.92
C ALA A 73 -6.17 -9.41 -3.57
N SER A 74 -5.17 -9.65 -2.72
CA SER A 74 -5.37 -10.14 -1.36
C SER A 74 -6.14 -9.14 -0.50
N SER A 75 -5.81 -7.86 -0.60
CA SER A 75 -6.53 -6.78 0.09
C SER A 75 -7.98 -6.70 -0.34
N LEU A 76 -8.25 -6.81 -1.65
CA LEU A 76 -9.61 -6.86 -2.20
C LEU A 76 -10.37 -8.09 -1.69
N GLN A 77 -9.76 -9.29 -1.72
CA GLN A 77 -10.40 -10.51 -1.20
C GLN A 77 -10.71 -10.40 0.29
N HIS A 78 -9.81 -9.80 1.09
CA HIS A 78 -10.07 -9.57 2.51
C HIS A 78 -11.25 -8.62 2.73
N ALA A 79 -11.32 -7.54 1.97
CA ALA A 79 -12.44 -6.60 2.05
C ALA A 79 -13.77 -7.27 1.66
N VAL A 80 -13.78 -8.06 0.59
CA VAL A 80 -14.94 -8.86 0.15
C VAL A 80 -15.39 -9.83 1.23
N ASN A 81 -14.47 -10.58 1.84
CA ASN A 81 -14.79 -11.53 2.90
C ASN A 81 -15.32 -10.83 4.16
N LEU A 82 -14.75 -9.68 4.50
CA LEU A 82 -15.19 -8.89 5.65
C LEU A 82 -16.60 -8.34 5.44
N THR A 83 -16.89 -7.79 4.27
CA THR A 83 -18.24 -7.30 3.93
C THR A 83 -19.26 -8.44 3.94
N HIS A 84 -18.90 -9.61 3.43
CA HIS A 84 -19.76 -10.80 3.46
C HIS A 84 -20.06 -11.26 4.90
N SER A 85 -19.03 -11.34 5.74
CA SER A 85 -19.19 -11.72 7.15
C SER A 85 -20.06 -10.73 7.92
N LEU A 86 -19.90 -9.43 7.66
CA LEU A 86 -20.71 -8.38 8.25
C LEU A 86 -22.17 -8.46 7.78
N TRP A 87 -22.40 -8.71 6.49
CA TRP A 87 -23.72 -8.91 5.92
C TRP A 87 -24.44 -10.11 6.56
N GLN A 88 -23.74 -11.23 6.75
CA GLN A 88 -24.28 -12.39 7.45
C GLN A 88 -24.68 -12.07 8.89
N SER A 89 -23.85 -11.30 9.60
CA SER A 89 -24.12 -10.90 10.99
C SER A 89 -25.35 -10.00 11.13
N GLN A 90 -25.72 -9.27 10.08
CA GLN A 90 -26.91 -8.40 10.05
C GLN A 90 -28.21 -9.14 9.69
N GLY A 91 -28.13 -10.45 9.39
CA GLY A 91 -29.30 -11.26 9.08
C GLY A 91 -30.02 -10.91 7.77
N SER A 92 -29.36 -10.18 6.87
CA SER A 92 -29.93 -9.68 5.59
C SER A 92 -29.95 -10.74 4.51
N MET A 93 -30.50 -11.91 4.78
CA MET A 93 -30.51 -13.03 3.83
C MET A 93 -31.38 -12.77 2.61
N ASN A 94 -30.85 -13.11 1.42
CA ASN A 94 -31.56 -13.14 0.13
C ASN A 94 -32.11 -11.78 -0.39
N GLN A 95 -31.61 -10.66 0.12
CA GLN A 95 -32.02 -9.34 -0.34
C GLN A 95 -30.80 -8.50 -0.75
N THR A 96 -30.99 -7.65 -1.77
CA THR A 96 -30.03 -6.60 -2.10
C THR A 96 -30.16 -5.47 -1.08
N THR A 97 -29.11 -5.23 -0.31
CA THR A 97 -29.13 -4.29 0.81
C THR A 97 -27.85 -3.46 0.88
N LEU A 98 -27.96 -2.25 1.42
CA LEU A 98 -26.79 -1.47 1.79
C LEU A 98 -26.17 -2.00 3.09
N LEU A 99 -24.87 -2.24 3.04
CA LEU A 99 -24.13 -2.74 4.20
C LEU A 99 -23.84 -1.61 5.18
N LYS A 100 -24.34 -1.74 6.40
CA LYS A 100 -24.05 -0.80 7.49
C LYS A 100 -22.78 -1.23 8.22
N GLY A 101 -21.97 -0.25 8.64
CA GLY A 101 -20.78 -0.52 9.47
C GLY A 101 -19.52 -0.90 8.72
N PHE A 102 -19.53 -0.88 7.38
CA PHE A 102 -18.33 -1.00 6.57
C PHE A 102 -18.15 0.28 5.73
N GLY A 103 -16.97 0.81 5.74
CA GLY A 103 -16.67 1.97 4.93
C GLY A 103 -17.50 3.19 5.33
N TYR A 104 -18.02 3.82 4.32
CA TYR A 104 -18.98 4.92 4.46
C TYR A 104 -20.43 4.42 4.56
N GLY A 105 -20.64 3.13 4.68
CA GLY A 105 -21.99 2.52 4.69
C GLY A 105 -22.66 2.50 3.31
N ASN A 106 -21.87 2.61 2.26
CA ASN A 106 -22.32 2.77 0.88
C ASN A 106 -22.11 1.52 0.00
N ILE A 107 -21.70 0.40 0.58
CA ILE A 107 -21.52 -0.84 -0.16
C ILE A 107 -22.88 -1.51 -0.37
N LEU A 108 -23.23 -1.74 -1.63
CA LEU A 108 -24.41 -2.51 -2.01
C LEU A 108 -24.06 -3.99 -2.07
N MET A 109 -24.79 -4.78 -1.30
CA MET A 109 -24.66 -6.26 -1.25
C MET A 109 -25.70 -6.89 -2.15
N GLY A 110 -25.28 -7.80 -2.99
CA GLY A 110 -26.18 -8.63 -3.80
C GLY A 110 -26.96 -9.65 -2.95
N SER A 111 -27.96 -10.30 -3.55
CA SER A 111 -28.82 -11.29 -2.88
C SER A 111 -28.05 -12.50 -2.32
N LYS A 112 -26.86 -12.79 -2.81
CA LYS A 112 -25.97 -13.84 -2.30
C LYS A 112 -25.00 -13.36 -1.21
N GLY A 113 -25.09 -12.07 -0.84
CA GLY A 113 -24.25 -11.48 0.19
C GLY A 113 -22.85 -11.13 -0.24
N TRP A 114 -22.61 -10.98 -1.54
CA TRP A 114 -21.36 -10.48 -2.07
C TRP A 114 -21.51 -9.01 -2.46
N PRO A 115 -20.48 -8.16 -2.27
CA PRO A 115 -20.55 -6.76 -2.67
C PRO A 115 -20.62 -6.63 -4.20
N VAL A 116 -21.56 -5.83 -4.68
CA VAL A 116 -21.82 -5.64 -6.10
C VAL A 116 -21.61 -4.21 -6.60
N ASP A 117 -21.69 -3.23 -5.68
CA ASP A 117 -21.48 -1.81 -5.98
C ASP A 117 -21.04 -1.03 -4.75
N ALA A 118 -20.57 0.20 -4.96
CA ALA A 118 -20.35 1.19 -3.90
C ALA A 118 -20.98 2.53 -4.33
N ILE A 119 -22.13 2.83 -3.76
CA ILE A 119 -22.99 3.92 -4.18
C ILE A 119 -22.51 5.27 -3.63
N ASP A 120 -22.57 6.32 -4.43
CA ASP A 120 -22.38 7.69 -3.95
C ASP A 120 -23.65 8.19 -3.26
N LEU A 121 -23.64 8.20 -1.93
CA LEU A 121 -24.79 8.59 -1.11
C LEU A 121 -25.20 10.08 -1.25
N ASN A 122 -24.37 10.90 -1.89
CA ASN A 122 -24.64 12.33 -2.03
C ASN A 122 -25.64 12.68 -3.15
N HIS A 123 -25.96 11.75 -4.03
CA HIS A 123 -26.65 12.07 -5.29
C HIS A 123 -27.85 11.20 -5.65
N GLN A 124 -28.28 10.22 -4.83
CA GLN A 124 -29.34 9.29 -5.24
C GLN A 124 -30.28 8.87 -4.11
N ASP A 125 -31.58 8.79 -4.42
CA ASP A 125 -32.58 8.18 -3.55
C ASP A 125 -32.37 6.66 -3.43
N LEU A 126 -32.22 6.18 -2.20
CA LEU A 126 -31.92 4.78 -1.89
C LEU A 126 -32.92 3.76 -2.44
N GLN A 127 -34.16 4.17 -2.69
CA GLN A 127 -35.22 3.29 -3.22
C GLN A 127 -35.09 3.04 -4.74
N GLU A 128 -34.54 3.98 -5.51
CA GLU A 128 -34.36 3.80 -6.95
C GLU A 128 -33.16 2.90 -7.27
N ILE A 129 -32.16 2.90 -6.41
CA ILE A 129 -30.91 2.16 -6.60
C ILE A 129 -31.11 0.64 -6.53
N THR A 130 -31.96 0.15 -5.64
CA THR A 130 -32.21 -1.28 -5.45
C THR A 130 -33.00 -1.91 -6.60
N THR A 131 -33.73 -1.10 -7.39
CA THR A 131 -34.60 -1.57 -8.47
C THR A 131 -34.00 -1.44 -9.88
N ARG A 132 -33.00 -0.55 -10.07
CA ARG A 132 -32.37 -0.27 -11.37
C ARG A 132 -30.87 -0.45 -11.40
N PHE A 133 -30.39 -1.45 -10.74
CA PHE A 133 -28.96 -1.72 -10.70
C PHE A 133 -28.42 -2.22 -12.04
N VAL A 134 -27.52 -1.47 -12.66
CA VAL A 134 -26.84 -1.84 -13.91
C VAL A 134 -25.37 -2.06 -13.66
N LEU A 135 -24.93 -3.29 -13.82
CA LEU A 135 -23.51 -3.66 -13.72
C LEU A 135 -22.75 -3.21 -14.97
N ASN A 136 -21.69 -2.44 -14.78
CA ASN A 136 -20.82 -1.97 -15.85
C ASN A 136 -19.40 -1.68 -15.29
N SER A 137 -18.50 -1.23 -16.15
CA SER A 137 -17.11 -0.91 -15.76
C SER A 137 -17.02 0.23 -14.74
N SER A 138 -17.97 1.17 -14.75
CA SER A 138 -18.03 2.25 -13.74
C SER A 138 -18.42 1.71 -12.37
N THR A 139 -19.38 0.79 -12.32
CA THR A 139 -19.75 0.07 -11.08
C THR A 139 -18.54 -0.68 -10.49
N CYS A 140 -17.75 -1.36 -11.34
CA CYS A 140 -16.52 -2.01 -10.88
C CYS A 140 -15.50 -1.03 -10.31
N LYS A 141 -15.35 0.16 -10.91
CA LYS A 141 -14.50 1.25 -10.39
C LYS A 141 -15.01 1.76 -9.03
N GLN A 142 -16.31 1.97 -8.89
CA GLN A 142 -16.93 2.41 -7.64
C GLN A 142 -16.73 1.36 -6.54
N LEU A 143 -16.97 0.10 -6.85
CA LEU A 143 -16.77 -1.03 -5.95
C LEU A 143 -15.33 -1.15 -5.48
N TRP A 144 -14.36 -1.04 -6.37
CA TRP A 144 -12.94 -0.99 -6.05
C TRP A 144 -12.60 0.10 -5.02
N ASN A 145 -13.05 1.32 -5.30
CA ASN A 145 -12.82 2.45 -4.40
C ASN A 145 -13.55 2.29 -3.06
N GLY A 146 -14.75 1.74 -3.06
CA GLY A 146 -15.53 1.50 -1.85
C GLY A 146 -14.93 0.44 -0.94
N LEU A 147 -14.41 -0.66 -1.51
CA LEU A 147 -13.82 -1.76 -0.76
C LEU A 147 -12.42 -1.45 -0.26
N LEU A 148 -11.56 -0.83 -1.08
CA LEU A 148 -10.16 -0.54 -0.75
C LEU A 148 -9.98 0.85 -0.12
N LYS A 149 -10.94 1.76 -0.27
CA LYS A 149 -10.95 3.11 0.30
C LYS A 149 -9.66 3.90 0.03
N ASP A 150 -9.10 4.51 1.08
CA ASP A 150 -7.93 5.38 1.02
C ASP A 150 -6.65 4.66 0.56
N THR A 151 -6.63 3.33 0.62
CA THR A 151 -5.52 2.49 0.14
C THR A 151 -5.71 2.02 -1.29
N ALA A 152 -6.84 2.37 -1.94
CA ALA A 152 -7.15 1.95 -3.30
C ALA A 152 -6.11 2.50 -4.30
N PRO A 153 -5.41 1.64 -5.04
CA PRO A 153 -4.65 2.09 -6.19
C PRO A 153 -5.58 2.75 -7.21
N LYS A 154 -5.10 3.80 -7.89
CA LYS A 154 -5.92 4.55 -8.83
C LYS A 154 -6.40 3.69 -9.99
N VAL A 155 -7.71 3.69 -10.21
CA VAL A 155 -8.38 2.94 -11.26
C VAL A 155 -9.13 3.87 -12.20
N LYS A 156 -9.03 3.65 -13.51
CA LYS A 156 -9.82 4.32 -14.56
C LYS A 156 -10.78 3.35 -15.21
N VAL A 157 -11.83 3.87 -15.83
CA VAL A 157 -12.68 3.10 -16.76
C VAL A 157 -12.08 3.19 -18.16
N SER A 158 -12.29 2.17 -19.00
CA SER A 158 -11.80 2.16 -20.40
C SER A 158 -12.25 3.37 -21.21
N THR A 159 -13.40 3.94 -20.88
CA THR A 159 -14.00 5.12 -21.57
C THR A 159 -13.53 6.46 -21.02
N ASP A 160 -12.82 6.49 -19.88
CA ASP A 160 -12.34 7.74 -19.29
C ASP A 160 -11.22 8.33 -20.15
N SER A 161 -11.46 9.50 -20.74
CA SER A 161 -10.41 10.30 -21.38
C SER A 161 -9.36 10.70 -20.34
N GLU A 162 -8.09 10.56 -20.68
CA GLU A 162 -6.97 10.93 -19.80
C GLU A 162 -6.94 12.45 -19.59
N SER A 163 -7.62 12.94 -18.56
CA SER A 163 -7.71 14.36 -18.24
C SER A 163 -6.90 14.81 -17.04
N ASN A 164 -6.22 13.90 -16.30
CA ASN A 164 -5.49 14.26 -15.09
C ASN A 164 -4.07 13.73 -15.11
N ASN A 165 -3.10 14.59 -14.79
CA ASN A 165 -1.65 14.35 -14.74
C ASN A 165 -1.16 13.28 -13.75
N MET A 166 -2.03 12.40 -13.26
CA MET A 166 -1.65 11.32 -12.35
C MET A 166 -1.80 9.96 -13.02
N PRO A 167 -0.74 9.13 -13.04
CA PRO A 167 -0.81 7.83 -13.68
C PRO A 167 -1.83 6.93 -12.99
N PHE A 168 -2.74 6.36 -13.78
CA PHE A 168 -3.60 5.29 -13.32
C PHE A 168 -2.80 3.99 -13.26
N ILE A 169 -3.08 3.19 -12.22
CA ILE A 169 -2.39 1.92 -11.99
C ILE A 169 -3.21 0.75 -12.54
N TYR A 170 -4.53 0.86 -12.45
CA TYR A 170 -5.47 -0.14 -12.97
C TYR A 170 -6.50 0.47 -13.90
N GLN A 171 -7.04 -0.38 -14.77
CA GLN A 171 -8.22 -0.10 -15.60
C GLN A 171 -9.30 -1.10 -15.25
N SER A 172 -10.52 -0.61 -14.98
CA SER A 172 -11.69 -1.44 -14.69
C SER A 172 -12.47 -1.73 -15.95
N ASP A 173 -12.85 -2.99 -16.11
CA ASP A 173 -13.78 -3.49 -17.12
C ASP A 173 -14.81 -4.41 -16.46
N PHE A 174 -15.93 -4.67 -17.15
CA PHE A 174 -16.96 -5.57 -16.68
C PHE A 174 -17.34 -6.54 -17.79
N GLU A 175 -17.25 -7.84 -17.51
CA GLU A 175 -17.60 -8.91 -18.44
C GLU A 175 -18.34 -10.04 -17.71
N GLN A 176 -19.54 -10.39 -18.15
CA GLN A 176 -20.30 -11.57 -17.69
C GLN A 176 -20.40 -11.76 -16.17
N GLY A 177 -20.59 -10.69 -15.40
CA GLY A 177 -20.70 -10.77 -13.95
C GLY A 177 -19.37 -10.74 -13.21
N VAL A 178 -18.28 -10.47 -13.91
CA VAL A 178 -16.93 -10.35 -13.35
C VAL A 178 -16.41 -8.94 -13.54
N CYS A 179 -15.91 -8.33 -12.46
CA CYS A 179 -15.14 -7.12 -12.53
C CYS A 179 -13.67 -7.46 -12.82
N ILE A 180 -13.13 -6.87 -13.87
CA ILE A 180 -11.75 -7.10 -14.33
C ILE A 180 -10.95 -5.84 -14.12
N TYR A 181 -9.85 -5.93 -13.36
CA TYR A 181 -8.93 -4.82 -13.08
C TYR A 181 -7.59 -5.12 -13.74
N ARG A 182 -7.33 -4.51 -14.90
CA ARG A 182 -6.08 -4.68 -15.65
C ARG A 182 -4.99 -3.79 -15.11
N TYR A 183 -3.83 -4.35 -14.80
CA TYR A 183 -2.67 -3.62 -14.32
C TYR A 183 -1.94 -2.93 -15.48
N LEU A 184 -1.73 -1.60 -15.39
CA LEU A 184 -1.25 -0.77 -16.50
C LEU A 184 0.27 -0.57 -16.53
N LEU A 185 0.97 -0.75 -15.39
CA LEU A 185 2.38 -0.36 -15.27
C LEU A 185 3.38 -1.38 -15.83
N ALA A 186 2.99 -2.62 -16.05
CA ALA A 186 3.87 -3.68 -16.56
C ALA A 186 3.30 -4.27 -17.86
N ASN A 187 3.15 -3.46 -18.89
CA ASN A 187 2.64 -3.85 -20.21
C ASN A 187 1.34 -4.66 -20.17
N ASN A 188 0.45 -4.36 -19.23
CA ASN A 188 -0.81 -5.09 -18.99
C ASN A 188 -0.62 -6.60 -18.73
N SER A 189 0.53 -7.00 -18.21
CA SER A 189 0.89 -8.41 -17.99
C SER A 189 0.14 -9.08 -16.83
N ALA A 190 -0.69 -8.34 -16.08
CA ALA A 190 -1.44 -8.86 -14.96
C ALA A 190 -2.85 -8.28 -14.90
N ARG A 191 -3.79 -9.08 -14.37
CA ARG A 191 -5.15 -8.62 -14.06
C ARG A 191 -5.68 -9.30 -12.80
N ILE A 192 -6.57 -8.59 -12.10
CA ILE A 192 -7.34 -9.09 -10.98
C ILE A 192 -8.78 -9.24 -11.46
N GLU A 193 -9.38 -10.39 -11.23
CA GLU A 193 -10.77 -10.66 -11.55
C GLU A 193 -11.55 -10.90 -10.26
N TYR A 194 -12.69 -10.22 -10.14
CA TYR A 194 -13.62 -10.36 -9.03
C TYR A 194 -14.99 -10.83 -9.54
N ASP A 195 -15.38 -12.03 -9.17
CA ASP A 195 -16.68 -12.60 -9.51
C ASP A 195 -17.75 -12.12 -8.51
N LEU A 196 -18.70 -11.34 -8.98
CA LEU A 196 -19.78 -10.76 -8.18
C LEU A 196 -20.79 -11.80 -7.67
N VAL A 197 -20.79 -13.00 -8.23
CA VAL A 197 -21.72 -14.07 -7.85
C VAL A 197 -21.15 -14.96 -6.75
N THR A 198 -19.86 -15.24 -6.81
CA THR A 198 -19.18 -16.16 -5.90
C THR A 198 -18.32 -15.45 -4.84
N GLY A 199 -18.06 -14.15 -5.00
CA GLY A 199 -17.17 -13.38 -4.13
C GLY A 199 -15.70 -13.73 -4.27
N ARG A 200 -15.33 -14.44 -5.33
CA ARG A 200 -13.97 -14.92 -5.55
C ARG A 200 -13.12 -13.87 -6.24
N VAL A 201 -11.94 -13.63 -5.71
CA VAL A 201 -10.90 -12.82 -6.36
C VAL A 201 -9.80 -13.73 -6.84
N ILE A 202 -9.41 -13.61 -8.11
CA ILE A 202 -8.28 -14.31 -8.70
C ILE A 202 -7.31 -13.35 -9.35
N THR A 203 -6.04 -13.72 -9.40
CA THR A 203 -5.00 -12.97 -10.10
C THR A 203 -4.49 -13.78 -11.26
N LEU A 204 -4.48 -13.19 -12.44
CA LEU A 204 -3.95 -13.80 -13.65
C LEU A 204 -2.74 -13.01 -14.14
N PHE A 205 -1.64 -13.72 -14.37
CA PHE A 205 -0.44 -13.17 -14.98
C PHE A 205 -0.36 -13.70 -16.41
N LEU A 206 -0.25 -12.80 -17.38
CA LEU A 206 0.00 -13.17 -18.77
C LEU A 206 1.51 -13.49 -18.87
N LEU A 207 1.81 -14.71 -19.27
CA LEU A 207 3.18 -15.12 -19.59
C LEU A 207 3.61 -14.36 -20.85
N GLN A 208 4.71 -13.62 -20.74
CA GLN A 208 5.41 -13.04 -21.88
C GLN A 208 6.37 -14.06 -22.48
#